data_e2ee2e6149cebe9d0ccd35c1fafe94a7
#
_entry.id   e2ee2e6149cebe9d0ccd35c1fafe94a7
#
_cell.length_a   1.000
_cell.length_b   1.000
_cell.length_c   1.000
_cell.angle_alpha   90.00
_cell.angle_beta   90.00
_cell.angle_gamma   90.00
#
_symmetry.space_group_name_H-M   'P 1'
#
loop_
_entity.id
_entity.type
_entity.pdbx_description
1 polymer ?
#
loop_
_entity_poly.entity_id
_entity_poly.type
_entity_poly.pdbx_seq_one_letter_code
_entity_poly.pdbx_strand_id
1 'polypeptide(L)'
;MSKTPAKTFTALLEPDGTQLRWVIARVPFDIAKVWPERRGRRVRGDIEGFPFRTSLFPDPRGKGQILLVNKQMQAGAHTRAGSKVRIRMEPDIEERPTLIPPELTAILKSDRELRKWFEAISPSMRREIGKWVDEAKGAEVRQKRAERIAERMMLAMEGEQEPPPILRQLFQSEPRALAGWKLLTPTQRRNHLLGIFYYEKVESRERRARKALEDALRAFERGREKKARVER
;
A
#
# COMPACT_ATOMS: atom_id res chain seq x y z
N MET A 1 27.55 9.26 -8.91
CA MET A 1 26.33 9.24 -8.08
C MET A 1 26.75 9.09 -6.63
N SER A 2 26.53 10.10 -5.80
CA SER A 2 26.86 10.06 -4.38
C SER A 2 26.02 8.96 -3.69
N LYS A 3 26.71 7.96 -3.13
CA LYS A 3 26.03 6.91 -2.34
C LYS A 3 25.50 7.55 -1.07
N THR A 4 24.20 7.66 -0.95
CA THR A 4 23.55 8.09 0.30
C THR A 4 24.01 7.15 1.42
N PRO A 5 24.64 7.66 2.51
CA PRO A 5 25.29 6.82 3.49
C PRO A 5 24.28 5.96 4.25
N ALA A 6 24.57 4.67 4.34
CA ALA A 6 23.84 3.77 5.21
C ALA A 6 23.99 4.18 6.68
N LYS A 7 22.94 4.00 7.48
CA LYS A 7 22.96 4.20 8.93
C LYS A 7 22.86 2.87 9.66
N THR A 8 23.71 2.71 10.65
CA THR A 8 23.66 1.56 11.56
C THR A 8 23.24 2.04 12.94
N PHE A 9 22.32 1.35 13.56
CA PHE A 9 21.84 1.64 14.91
C PHE A 9 21.39 0.35 15.60
N THR A 10 21.25 0.43 16.90
CA THR A 10 20.70 -0.65 17.72
C THR A 10 19.29 -0.30 18.16
N ALA A 11 18.37 -1.26 18.07
CA ALA A 11 17.00 -1.08 18.50
C ALA A 11 16.51 -2.28 19.31
N LEU A 12 15.58 -2.03 20.21
CA LEU A 12 14.80 -3.08 20.87
C LEU A 12 13.63 -3.45 19.96
N LEU A 13 13.44 -4.73 19.70
CA LEU A 13 12.24 -5.24 19.02
C LEU A 13 11.09 -5.29 20.01
N GLU A 14 10.02 -4.58 19.73
CA GLU A 14 8.85 -4.50 20.61
C GLU A 14 7.55 -4.78 19.85
N PRO A 15 6.49 -5.27 20.52
CA PRO A 15 5.16 -5.33 19.94
C PRO A 15 4.64 -3.91 19.66
N ASP A 16 3.94 -3.72 18.54
CA ASP A 16 3.36 -2.42 18.16
C ASP A 16 2.20 -1.95 19.07
N GLY A 17 1.74 -2.81 19.96
CA GLY A 17 0.63 -2.57 20.89
C GLY A 17 -0.76 -2.66 20.23
N THR A 18 -0.86 -3.09 18.97
CA THR A 18 -2.13 -3.35 18.30
C THR A 18 -2.57 -4.81 18.47
N GLN A 19 -3.83 -5.11 18.10
CA GLN A 19 -4.33 -6.49 18.07
C GLN A 19 -3.54 -7.40 17.10
N LEU A 20 -2.88 -6.82 16.10
CA LEU A 20 -2.08 -7.56 15.11
C LEU A 20 -0.74 -8.04 15.68
N ARG A 21 -0.33 -7.52 16.83
CA ARG A 21 0.92 -7.87 17.53
C ARG A 21 2.14 -7.87 16.60
N TRP A 22 2.22 -6.87 15.76
CA TRP A 22 3.38 -6.71 14.90
C TRP A 22 4.63 -6.42 15.74
N VAL A 23 5.76 -6.96 15.31
CA VAL A 23 7.06 -6.65 15.91
C VAL A 23 7.66 -5.48 15.15
N ILE A 24 8.07 -4.45 15.88
CA ILE A 24 8.61 -3.22 15.31
C ILE A 24 9.96 -2.87 15.92
N ALA A 25 10.77 -2.13 15.16
CA ALA A 25 11.94 -1.41 15.63
C ALA A 25 11.74 0.09 15.38
N ARG A 26 11.98 0.94 16.39
CA ARG A 26 11.92 2.39 16.23
C ARG A 26 13.20 2.89 15.59
N VAL A 27 13.04 3.76 14.59
CA VAL A 27 14.16 4.41 13.94
C VAL A 27 14.57 5.63 14.77
N PRO A 28 15.81 5.69 15.30
CA PRO A 28 16.23 6.70 16.28
C PRO A 28 16.60 8.05 15.66
N PHE A 29 16.39 8.24 14.37
CA PHE A 29 16.74 9.46 13.66
C PHE A 29 15.66 9.88 12.65
N ASP A 30 15.66 11.17 12.31
CA ASP A 30 14.78 11.73 11.29
C ASP A 30 15.30 11.38 9.89
N ILE A 31 14.61 10.47 9.20
CA ILE A 31 14.98 10.05 7.85
C ILE A 31 14.94 11.19 6.82
N ALA A 32 14.16 12.26 7.08
CA ALA A 32 14.07 13.39 6.19
C ALA A 32 15.37 14.22 6.23
N LYS A 33 15.95 14.35 7.42
CA LYS A 33 17.20 15.07 7.63
C LYS A 33 18.41 14.24 7.18
N VAL A 34 18.40 12.94 7.49
CA VAL A 34 19.54 12.04 7.19
C VAL A 34 19.61 11.69 5.71
N TRP A 35 18.45 11.55 5.05
CA TRP A 35 18.35 11.16 3.65
C TRP A 35 17.41 12.09 2.87
N PRO A 36 17.82 13.31 2.57
CA PRO A 36 16.98 14.30 1.88
C PRO A 36 16.56 13.85 0.48
N GLU A 37 17.43 13.10 -0.23
CA GLU A 37 17.20 12.59 -1.58
C GLU A 37 16.36 11.30 -1.64
N ARG A 38 15.86 10.80 -0.50
CA ARG A 38 15.08 9.57 -0.45
C ARG A 38 13.81 9.66 -1.30
N ARG A 39 13.43 8.56 -1.91
CA ARG A 39 12.13 8.41 -2.58
C ARG A 39 11.10 7.84 -1.60
N GLY A 40 10.40 8.69 -0.88
CA GLY A 40 9.40 8.28 0.10
C GLY A 40 10.00 7.63 1.35
N ARG A 41 9.44 6.50 1.79
CA ARG A 41 9.82 5.78 3.01
C ARG A 41 10.44 4.41 2.75
N ARG A 42 10.83 4.13 1.51
CA ARG A 42 11.42 2.84 1.15
C ARG A 42 12.86 2.76 1.66
N VAL A 43 13.18 1.62 2.27
CA VAL A 43 14.50 1.31 2.80
C VAL A 43 14.91 -0.12 2.45
N ARG A 44 16.21 -0.34 2.39
CA ARG A 44 16.83 -1.65 2.32
C ARG A 44 17.99 -1.71 3.32
N GLY A 45 18.38 -2.91 3.70
CA GLY A 45 19.49 -3.10 4.65
C GLY A 45 19.51 -4.50 5.20
N ASP A 46 20.00 -4.63 6.40
CA ASP A 46 20.04 -5.89 7.14
C ASP A 46 19.69 -5.69 8.62
N ILE A 47 19.18 -6.76 9.22
CA ILE A 47 18.97 -6.92 10.65
C ILE A 47 19.78 -8.14 11.09
N GLU A 48 20.78 -7.94 11.95
CA GLU A 48 21.75 -8.96 12.35
C GLU A 48 22.34 -9.74 11.14
N GLY A 49 22.60 -9.03 10.01
CA GLY A 49 23.08 -9.63 8.77
C GLY A 49 22.02 -10.23 7.85
N PHE A 50 20.77 -10.39 8.30
CA PHE A 50 19.69 -10.85 7.45
C PHE A 50 19.14 -9.72 6.60
N PRO A 51 19.17 -9.82 5.25
CA PRO A 51 18.80 -8.72 4.36
C PRO A 51 17.30 -8.47 4.37
N PHE A 52 16.92 -7.18 4.26
CA PHE A 52 15.54 -6.79 4.05
C PHE A 52 15.40 -5.66 3.02
N ARG A 53 14.20 -5.57 2.46
CA ARG A 53 13.77 -4.49 1.58
C ARG A 53 12.30 -4.19 1.83
N THR A 54 12.02 -3.03 2.46
CA THR A 54 10.67 -2.69 2.95
C THR A 54 10.40 -1.19 2.91
N SER A 55 9.34 -0.75 3.56
CA SER A 55 9.03 0.65 3.80
C SER A 55 8.91 0.92 5.29
N LEU A 56 9.31 2.10 5.72
CA LEU A 56 9.06 2.58 7.08
C LEU A 56 7.63 3.09 7.20
N PHE A 57 7.10 3.01 8.41
CA PHE A 57 5.77 3.53 8.75
C PHE A 57 5.90 4.67 9.75
N PRO A 58 4.93 5.62 9.79
CA PRO A 58 4.87 6.60 10.87
C PRO A 58 4.72 5.88 12.21
N ASP A 59 5.44 6.36 13.23
CA ASP A 59 5.21 5.88 14.59
C ASP A 59 3.87 6.43 15.11
N PRO A 60 2.89 5.59 15.44
CA PRO A 60 1.60 6.06 15.94
C PRO A 60 1.70 6.75 17.32
N ARG A 61 2.80 6.54 18.06
CA ARG A 61 3.02 7.11 19.40
C ARG A 61 3.83 8.41 19.38
N GLY A 62 4.35 8.85 18.22
CA GLY A 62 5.22 10.03 18.18
C GLY A 62 5.59 10.53 16.79
N LYS A 63 6.58 11.43 16.74
CA LYS A 63 7.10 12.06 15.51
C LYS A 63 8.25 11.24 14.88
N GLY A 64 8.14 9.93 14.78
CA GLY A 64 9.21 9.08 14.27
C GLY A 64 8.76 8.15 13.16
N GLN A 65 9.64 7.23 12.83
CA GLN A 65 9.39 6.13 11.91
C GLN A 65 9.64 4.81 12.62
N ILE A 66 8.89 3.80 12.21
CA ILE A 66 9.07 2.42 12.66
C ILE A 66 9.38 1.52 11.47
N LEU A 67 10.25 0.56 11.70
CA LEU A 67 10.50 -0.58 10.82
C LEU A 67 9.65 -1.75 11.31
N LEU A 68 8.79 -2.28 10.44
CA LEU A 68 8.07 -3.51 10.71
C LEU A 68 9.01 -4.70 10.48
N VAL A 69 9.24 -5.49 11.52
CA VAL A 69 10.08 -6.69 11.47
C VAL A 69 9.17 -7.91 11.34
N ASN A 70 8.93 -8.35 10.11
CA ASN A 70 8.04 -9.46 9.83
C ASN A 70 8.62 -10.82 10.26
N LYS A 71 7.81 -11.87 10.22
CA LYS A 71 8.23 -13.22 10.65
C LYS A 71 9.44 -13.76 9.89
N GLN A 72 9.57 -13.46 8.59
CA GLN A 72 10.71 -13.87 7.79
C GLN A 72 12.00 -13.19 8.25
N MET A 73 11.95 -11.88 8.53
CA MET A 73 13.09 -11.14 9.07
C MET A 73 13.45 -11.64 10.47
N GLN A 74 12.46 -11.90 11.33
CA GLN A 74 12.70 -12.44 12.67
C GLN A 74 13.37 -13.82 12.62
N ALA A 75 12.87 -14.72 11.78
CA ALA A 75 13.44 -16.06 11.62
C ALA A 75 14.85 -16.01 11.01
N GLY A 76 15.05 -15.24 9.95
CA GLY A 76 16.35 -15.15 9.28
C GLY A 76 17.43 -14.46 10.10
N ALA A 77 17.05 -13.52 10.96
CA ALA A 77 17.95 -12.83 11.88
C ALA A 77 18.05 -13.51 13.27
N HIS A 78 17.36 -14.64 13.47
CA HIS A 78 17.27 -15.36 14.77
C HIS A 78 16.84 -14.44 15.94
N THR A 79 15.87 -13.56 15.70
CA THR A 79 15.40 -12.56 16.66
C THR A 79 13.89 -12.68 16.93
N ARG A 80 13.46 -12.06 18.02
CA ARG A 80 12.03 -12.03 18.45
C ARG A 80 11.73 -10.72 19.18
N ALA A 81 10.47 -10.48 19.49
CA ALA A 81 10.10 -9.40 20.41
C ALA A 81 10.90 -9.51 21.72
N GLY A 82 11.44 -8.39 22.20
CA GLY A 82 12.35 -8.33 23.35
C GLY A 82 13.85 -8.43 22.98
N SER A 83 14.21 -8.83 21.77
CA SER A 83 15.60 -8.86 21.31
C SER A 83 16.11 -7.44 21.05
N LYS A 84 17.36 -7.17 21.49
CA LYS A 84 18.10 -5.98 21.09
C LYS A 84 18.93 -6.33 19.85
N VAL A 85 18.70 -5.62 18.75
CA VAL A 85 19.24 -5.98 17.43
C VAL A 85 19.98 -4.82 16.80
N ARG A 86 21.02 -5.13 16.02
CA ARG A 86 21.71 -4.19 15.16
C ARG A 86 21.01 -4.15 13.79
N ILE A 87 20.67 -2.96 13.35
CA ILE A 87 20.04 -2.71 12.06
C ILE A 87 20.94 -1.76 11.27
N ARG A 88 21.30 -2.17 10.06
CA ARG A 88 21.91 -1.32 9.06
C ARG A 88 20.90 -1.05 7.96
N MET A 89 20.66 0.19 7.61
CA MET A 89 19.73 0.51 6.52
C MET A 89 20.12 1.77 5.75
N GLU A 90 19.64 1.84 4.52
CA GLU A 90 19.80 2.94 3.60
C GLU A 90 18.51 3.16 2.79
N PRO A 91 18.32 4.33 2.14
CA PRO A 91 17.19 4.54 1.27
C PRO A 91 17.19 3.55 0.10
N ASP A 92 16.05 2.95 -0.18
CA ASP A 92 15.84 2.15 -1.38
C ASP A 92 15.38 3.07 -2.52
N ILE A 93 16.35 3.59 -3.26
CA ILE A 93 16.13 4.49 -4.41
C ILE A 93 15.99 3.73 -5.73
N GLU A 94 16.26 2.43 -5.74
CA GLU A 94 16.16 1.62 -6.93
C GLU A 94 14.69 1.47 -7.37
N GLU A 95 14.48 1.47 -8.67
CA GLU A 95 13.20 1.08 -9.22
C GLU A 95 12.98 -0.42 -9.00
N ARG A 96 11.79 -0.74 -8.51
CA ARG A 96 11.38 -2.14 -8.39
C ARG A 96 10.64 -2.50 -9.68
N PRO A 97 11.20 -3.36 -10.52
CA PRO A 97 10.51 -3.78 -11.73
C PRO A 97 9.15 -4.36 -11.38
N THR A 98 8.16 -4.00 -12.14
CA THR A 98 6.84 -4.63 -12.06
C THR A 98 6.85 -5.81 -13.02
N LEU A 99 7.04 -7.01 -12.50
CA LEU A 99 6.87 -8.23 -13.28
C LEU A 99 5.39 -8.41 -13.55
N ILE A 100 5.02 -8.37 -14.82
CA ILE A 100 3.66 -8.63 -15.29
C ILE A 100 3.70 -9.99 -16.00
N PRO A 101 2.99 -11.00 -15.48
CA PRO A 101 2.95 -12.33 -16.10
C PRO A 101 2.48 -12.28 -17.56
N PRO A 102 2.95 -13.21 -18.40
CA PRO A 102 2.60 -13.25 -19.83
C PRO A 102 1.09 -13.29 -20.06
N GLU A 103 0.36 -14.03 -19.23
CA GLU A 103 -1.09 -14.18 -19.32
C GLU A 103 -1.81 -12.82 -19.12
N LEU A 104 -1.40 -12.06 -18.11
CA LEU A 104 -1.95 -10.71 -17.87
C LEU A 104 -1.47 -9.73 -18.95
N THR A 105 -0.23 -9.85 -19.39
CA THR A 105 0.32 -9.03 -20.50
C THR A 105 -0.48 -9.20 -21.79
N ALA A 106 -0.91 -10.41 -22.11
CA ALA A 106 -1.71 -10.70 -23.30
C ALA A 106 -3.07 -9.97 -23.23
N ILE A 107 -3.77 -10.02 -22.08
CA ILE A 107 -5.04 -9.34 -21.87
C ILE A 107 -4.84 -7.81 -21.96
N LEU A 108 -3.82 -7.26 -21.31
CA LEU A 108 -3.54 -5.82 -21.36
C LEU A 108 -3.13 -5.33 -22.76
N LYS A 109 -2.60 -6.20 -23.62
CA LYS A 109 -2.31 -5.86 -25.02
C LYS A 109 -3.56 -5.83 -25.89
N SER A 110 -4.55 -6.68 -25.59
CA SER A 110 -5.80 -6.75 -26.35
C SER A 110 -6.77 -5.62 -26.02
N ASP A 111 -6.64 -4.99 -24.85
CA ASP A 111 -7.47 -3.87 -24.41
C ASP A 111 -6.61 -2.65 -24.03
N ARG A 112 -6.67 -1.61 -24.88
CA ARG A 112 -5.88 -0.39 -24.71
C ARG A 112 -6.32 0.43 -23.50
N GLU A 113 -7.61 0.51 -23.22
CA GLU A 113 -8.13 1.32 -22.11
C GLU A 113 -7.86 0.64 -20.78
N LEU A 114 -8.03 -0.68 -20.70
CA LEU A 114 -7.66 -1.46 -19.54
C LEU A 114 -6.14 -1.35 -19.24
N ARG A 115 -5.30 -1.38 -20.29
CA ARG A 115 -3.87 -1.18 -20.15
C ARG A 115 -3.53 0.19 -19.58
N LYS A 116 -4.08 1.27 -20.13
CA LYS A 116 -3.88 2.63 -19.62
C LYS A 116 -4.28 2.75 -18.16
N TRP A 117 -5.41 2.17 -17.82
CA TRP A 117 -5.91 2.19 -16.45
C TRP A 117 -4.97 1.40 -15.50
N PHE A 118 -4.51 0.23 -15.90
CA PHE A 118 -3.51 -0.56 -15.16
C PHE A 118 -2.20 0.21 -14.98
N GLU A 119 -1.72 0.91 -15.99
CA GLU A 119 -0.51 1.74 -15.90
C GLU A 119 -0.69 2.93 -14.95
N ALA A 120 -1.91 3.41 -14.77
CA ALA A 120 -2.24 4.55 -13.92
C ALA A 120 -2.52 4.19 -12.45
N ILE A 121 -2.66 2.91 -12.09
CA ILE A 121 -2.69 2.51 -10.68
C ILE A 121 -1.28 2.52 -10.06
N SER A 122 -1.21 2.50 -8.72
CA SER A 122 0.09 2.60 -8.05
C SER A 122 1.04 1.46 -8.43
N PRO A 123 2.36 1.71 -8.51
CA PRO A 123 3.36 0.67 -8.78
C PRO A 123 3.31 -0.49 -7.79
N SER A 124 2.94 -0.25 -6.53
CA SER A 124 2.75 -1.30 -5.53
C SER A 124 1.57 -2.20 -5.88
N MET A 125 0.43 -1.62 -6.29
CA MET A 125 -0.75 -2.40 -6.68
C MET A 125 -0.46 -3.23 -7.93
N ARG A 126 0.23 -2.67 -8.93
CA ARG A 126 0.64 -3.43 -10.12
C ARG A 126 1.49 -4.64 -9.76
N ARG A 127 2.44 -4.48 -8.84
CA ARG A 127 3.28 -5.60 -8.36
C ARG A 127 2.47 -6.66 -7.62
N GLU A 128 1.55 -6.25 -6.75
CA GLU A 128 0.69 -7.20 -6.03
C GLU A 128 -0.21 -8.00 -6.98
N ILE A 129 -0.78 -7.33 -7.98
CA ILE A 129 -1.56 -7.99 -9.04
C ILE A 129 -0.69 -8.98 -9.82
N GLY A 130 0.48 -8.55 -10.31
CA GLY A 130 1.39 -9.41 -11.06
C GLY A 130 1.83 -10.62 -10.23
N LYS A 131 2.23 -10.39 -8.98
CA LYS A 131 2.61 -11.45 -8.04
C LYS A 131 1.47 -12.45 -7.80
N TRP A 132 0.25 -11.98 -7.58
CA TRP A 132 -0.90 -12.86 -7.33
C TRP A 132 -1.20 -13.76 -8.54
N VAL A 133 -1.04 -13.26 -9.77
CA VAL A 133 -1.18 -14.07 -10.97
C VAL A 133 -0.04 -15.08 -11.08
N ASP A 134 1.20 -14.64 -10.88
CA ASP A 134 2.42 -15.43 -11.05
C ASP A 134 2.55 -16.60 -10.03
N GLU A 135 2.07 -16.39 -8.80
CA GLU A 135 2.09 -17.41 -7.73
C GLU A 135 1.20 -18.64 -8.02
N ALA A 136 0.40 -18.61 -9.08
CA ALA A 136 -0.44 -19.75 -9.44
C ALA A 136 0.40 -20.87 -10.06
N LYS A 137 0.24 -22.08 -9.54
CA LYS A 137 0.87 -23.27 -10.08
C LYS A 137 0.13 -23.71 -11.36
N GLY A 138 0.81 -23.63 -12.50
CA GLY A 138 0.28 -24.03 -13.80
C GLY A 138 -0.30 -22.87 -14.63
N ALA A 139 -0.08 -22.95 -15.96
CA ALA A 139 -0.44 -21.89 -16.90
C ALA A 139 -1.96 -21.62 -16.94
N GLU A 140 -2.78 -22.67 -16.91
CA GLU A 140 -4.24 -22.55 -16.93
C GLU A 140 -4.77 -21.75 -15.71
N VAL A 141 -4.20 -21.99 -14.51
CA VAL A 141 -4.61 -21.28 -13.30
C VAL A 141 -4.14 -19.84 -13.34
N ARG A 142 -2.95 -19.56 -13.90
CA ARG A 142 -2.47 -18.20 -14.13
C ARG A 142 -3.38 -17.46 -15.11
N GLN A 143 -3.79 -18.11 -16.19
CA GLN A 143 -4.72 -17.54 -17.16
C GLN A 143 -6.06 -17.15 -16.48
N LYS A 144 -6.68 -18.07 -15.74
CA LYS A 144 -7.92 -17.80 -14.99
C LYS A 144 -7.76 -16.66 -13.98
N ARG A 145 -6.59 -16.54 -13.31
CA ARG A 145 -6.32 -15.42 -12.42
C ARG A 145 -6.15 -14.10 -13.18
N ALA A 146 -5.47 -14.12 -14.33
CA ALA A 146 -5.30 -12.94 -15.17
C ALA A 146 -6.66 -12.42 -15.70
N GLU A 147 -7.53 -13.31 -16.17
CA GLU A 147 -8.89 -12.97 -16.59
C GLU A 147 -9.70 -12.39 -15.44
N ARG A 148 -9.71 -13.05 -14.30
CA ARG A 148 -10.44 -12.59 -13.11
C ARG A 148 -9.97 -11.21 -12.64
N ILE A 149 -8.69 -10.91 -12.66
CA ILE A 149 -8.22 -9.58 -12.27
C ILE A 149 -8.53 -8.53 -13.33
N ALA A 150 -8.54 -8.90 -14.61
CA ALA A 150 -8.96 -8.01 -15.69
C ALA A 150 -10.43 -7.61 -15.53
N GLU A 151 -11.33 -8.56 -15.29
CA GLU A 151 -12.75 -8.29 -14.99
C GLU A 151 -12.90 -7.33 -13.80
N ARG A 152 -12.17 -7.55 -12.72
CA ARG A 152 -12.21 -6.67 -11.55
C ARG A 152 -11.68 -5.27 -11.84
N MET A 153 -10.68 -5.14 -12.70
CA MET A 153 -10.20 -3.84 -13.15
C MET A 153 -11.25 -3.12 -14.00
N MET A 154 -11.95 -3.83 -14.90
CA MET A 154 -13.05 -3.24 -15.69
C MET A 154 -14.17 -2.73 -14.78
N LEU A 155 -14.61 -3.53 -13.80
CA LEU A 155 -15.59 -3.10 -12.80
C LEU A 155 -15.12 -1.87 -12.00
N ALA A 156 -13.82 -1.79 -11.70
CA ALA A 156 -13.25 -0.63 -11.02
C ALA A 156 -13.20 0.60 -11.94
N MET A 157 -12.94 0.43 -13.23
CA MET A 157 -13.00 1.51 -14.24
C MET A 157 -14.43 2.08 -14.35
N GLU A 158 -15.43 1.23 -14.44
CA GLU A 158 -16.85 1.64 -14.42
C GLU A 158 -17.19 2.38 -13.12
N GLY A 159 -16.72 1.85 -11.97
CA GLY A 159 -16.91 2.45 -10.67
C GLY A 159 -16.24 3.81 -10.46
N GLU A 160 -15.23 4.18 -11.28
CA GLU A 160 -14.67 5.54 -11.28
C GLU A 160 -15.62 6.56 -11.88
N GLN A 161 -16.40 6.16 -12.87
CA GLN A 161 -17.40 7.01 -13.54
C GLN A 161 -18.67 7.08 -12.72
N GLU A 162 -19.18 5.92 -12.31
CA GLU A 162 -20.36 5.80 -11.47
C GLU A 162 -20.06 4.87 -10.28
N PRO A 163 -20.05 5.38 -9.03
CA PRO A 163 -19.80 4.57 -7.86
C PRO A 163 -20.70 3.34 -7.81
N PRO A 164 -20.17 2.14 -7.48
CA PRO A 164 -20.98 0.93 -7.42
C PRO A 164 -22.12 1.04 -6.38
N PRO A 165 -23.21 0.25 -6.53
CA PRO A 165 -24.39 0.36 -5.68
C PRO A 165 -24.10 0.38 -4.19
N ILE A 166 -23.15 -0.43 -3.74
CA ILE A 166 -22.73 -0.48 -2.34
C ILE A 166 -22.15 0.85 -1.83
N LEU A 167 -21.41 1.59 -2.65
CA LEU A 167 -20.93 2.93 -2.29
C LEU A 167 -22.02 3.98 -2.43
N ARG A 168 -22.89 3.88 -3.43
CA ARG A 168 -24.01 4.82 -3.61
C ARG A 168 -24.93 4.82 -2.40
N GLN A 169 -25.29 3.65 -1.87
CA GLN A 169 -26.09 3.53 -0.66
C GLN A 169 -25.43 4.21 0.55
N LEU A 170 -24.12 3.99 0.74
CA LEU A 170 -23.37 4.63 1.81
C LEU A 170 -23.30 6.15 1.63
N PHE A 171 -23.15 6.64 0.42
CA PHE A 171 -23.11 8.09 0.12
C PHE A 171 -24.49 8.75 0.26
N GLN A 172 -25.58 8.02 0.03
CA GLN A 172 -26.94 8.51 0.29
C GLN A 172 -27.19 8.72 1.78
N SER A 173 -26.70 7.82 2.63
CA SER A 173 -26.82 7.94 4.08
C SER A 173 -25.84 8.97 4.68
N GLU A 174 -24.74 9.27 4.00
CA GLU A 174 -23.70 10.21 4.47
C GLU A 174 -23.21 11.12 3.32
N PRO A 175 -23.93 12.20 3.00
CA PRO A 175 -23.60 13.09 1.88
C PRO A 175 -22.21 13.75 1.97
N ARG A 176 -21.65 13.96 3.18
CA ARG A 176 -20.31 14.47 3.38
C ARG A 176 -19.25 13.52 2.83
N ALA A 177 -19.53 12.20 2.88
CA ALA A 177 -18.63 11.20 2.30
C ALA A 177 -18.60 11.29 0.77
N LEU A 178 -19.69 11.58 0.11
CA LEU A 178 -19.68 11.82 -1.34
C LEU A 178 -18.83 13.04 -1.71
N ALA A 179 -18.95 14.13 -0.94
CA ALA A 179 -18.10 15.29 -1.14
C ALA A 179 -16.61 14.95 -0.90
N GLY A 180 -16.31 14.19 0.14
CA GLY A 180 -14.97 13.72 0.45
C GLY A 180 -14.43 12.73 -0.59
N TRP A 181 -15.27 11.85 -1.14
CA TRP A 181 -14.89 10.93 -2.23
C TRP A 181 -14.37 11.69 -3.45
N LYS A 182 -14.99 12.81 -3.79
CA LYS A 182 -14.53 13.69 -4.89
C LYS A 182 -13.18 14.35 -4.58
N LEU A 183 -12.82 14.52 -3.31
CA LEU A 183 -11.53 15.06 -2.88
C LEU A 183 -10.40 14.01 -2.84
N LEU A 184 -10.73 12.73 -2.89
CA LEU A 184 -9.72 11.68 -3.02
C LEU A 184 -9.03 11.76 -4.38
N THR A 185 -7.72 11.47 -4.41
CA THR A 185 -6.99 11.36 -5.67
C THR A 185 -7.53 10.18 -6.52
N PRO A 186 -7.38 10.22 -7.87
CA PRO A 186 -7.76 9.10 -8.71
C PRO A 186 -7.16 7.77 -8.25
N THR A 187 -5.88 7.76 -7.85
CA THR A 187 -5.21 6.56 -7.32
C THR A 187 -5.86 6.03 -6.05
N GLN A 188 -6.29 6.91 -5.14
CA GLN A 188 -7.00 6.49 -3.92
C GLN A 188 -8.36 5.88 -4.25
N ARG A 189 -9.14 6.51 -5.13
CA ARG A 189 -10.43 5.96 -5.57
C ARG A 189 -10.28 4.59 -6.22
N ARG A 190 -9.31 4.43 -7.14
CA ARG A 190 -8.99 3.15 -7.79
C ARG A 190 -8.64 2.06 -6.80
N ASN A 191 -7.82 2.38 -5.81
CA ASN A 191 -7.44 1.43 -4.77
C ASN A 191 -8.66 0.97 -3.94
N HIS A 192 -9.60 1.86 -3.63
CA HIS A 192 -10.83 1.50 -2.94
C HIS A 192 -11.74 0.63 -3.82
N LEU A 193 -11.94 1.00 -5.07
CA LEU A 193 -12.76 0.25 -6.03
C LEU A 193 -12.20 -1.16 -6.26
N LEU A 194 -10.90 -1.28 -6.57
CA LEU A 194 -10.24 -2.58 -6.66
C LEU A 194 -10.39 -3.39 -5.37
N GLY A 195 -10.22 -2.75 -4.20
CA GLY A 195 -10.40 -3.41 -2.92
C GLY A 195 -11.81 -3.96 -2.71
N ILE A 196 -12.85 -3.26 -3.18
CA ILE A 196 -14.24 -3.71 -3.11
C ILE A 196 -14.46 -4.90 -4.05
N PHE A 197 -14.03 -4.80 -5.31
CA PHE A 197 -14.24 -5.85 -6.30
C PHE A 197 -13.31 -7.05 -6.15
N TYR A 198 -12.22 -6.93 -5.37
CA TYR A 198 -11.30 -8.04 -5.12
C TYR A 198 -11.97 -9.21 -4.39
N TYR A 199 -12.89 -8.95 -3.49
CA TYR A 199 -13.55 -9.98 -2.68
C TYR A 199 -14.85 -10.46 -3.31
N GLU A 200 -15.12 -11.77 -3.21
CA GLU A 200 -16.37 -12.39 -3.64
C GLU A 200 -17.43 -12.33 -2.53
N LYS A 201 -17.00 -12.47 -1.26
CA LYS A 201 -17.90 -12.45 -0.11
C LYS A 201 -18.47 -11.06 0.16
N VAL A 202 -19.80 -11.01 0.34
CA VAL A 202 -20.55 -9.76 0.56
C VAL A 202 -19.99 -9.00 1.76
N GLU A 203 -19.76 -9.67 2.90
CA GLU A 203 -19.27 -9.05 4.14
C GLU A 203 -17.89 -8.40 3.94
N SER A 204 -17.07 -9.02 3.11
CA SER A 204 -15.75 -8.47 2.78
C SER A 204 -15.85 -7.23 1.89
N ARG A 205 -16.78 -7.24 0.93
CA ARG A 205 -17.08 -6.06 0.09
C ARG A 205 -17.61 -4.91 0.93
N GLU A 206 -18.56 -5.19 1.83
CA GLU A 206 -19.11 -4.19 2.76
C GLU A 206 -18.03 -3.57 3.65
N ARG A 207 -17.17 -4.39 4.23
CA ARG A 207 -16.05 -3.89 5.05
C ARG A 207 -15.13 -2.95 4.24
N ARG A 208 -14.87 -3.28 2.98
CA ARG A 208 -14.07 -2.43 2.08
C ARG A 208 -14.79 -1.16 1.68
N ALA A 209 -16.09 -1.23 1.44
CA ALA A 209 -16.91 -0.06 1.15
C ALA A 209 -16.98 0.89 2.37
N ARG A 210 -17.17 0.37 3.59
CA ARG A 210 -17.10 1.17 4.83
C ARG A 210 -15.73 1.82 5.01
N LYS A 211 -14.64 1.12 4.68
CA LYS A 211 -13.30 1.71 4.70
C LYS A 211 -13.16 2.86 3.71
N ALA A 212 -13.73 2.73 2.52
CA ALA A 212 -13.77 3.81 1.54
C ALA A 212 -14.57 5.02 2.05
N LEU A 213 -15.71 4.77 2.71
CA LEU A 213 -16.53 5.81 3.37
C LEU A 213 -15.72 6.57 4.42
N GLU A 214 -15.03 5.87 5.33
CA GLU A 214 -14.19 6.49 6.37
C GLU A 214 -13.07 7.35 5.78
N ASP A 215 -12.40 6.88 4.74
CA ASP A 215 -11.32 7.62 4.09
C ASP A 215 -11.85 8.85 3.34
N ALA A 216 -13.05 8.75 2.76
CA ALA A 216 -13.75 9.86 2.14
C ALA A 216 -14.15 10.92 3.19
N LEU A 217 -14.72 10.53 4.33
CA LEU A 217 -15.02 11.46 5.43
C LEU A 217 -13.77 12.18 5.93
N ARG A 218 -12.67 11.45 6.13
CA ARG A 218 -11.38 12.08 6.50
C ARG A 218 -10.87 13.07 5.45
N ALA A 219 -11.08 12.78 4.17
CA ALA A 219 -10.72 13.71 3.09
C ALA A 219 -11.58 14.98 3.14
N PHE A 220 -12.86 14.85 3.43
CA PHE A 220 -13.77 15.97 3.61
C PHE A 220 -13.33 16.88 4.76
N GLU A 221 -13.06 16.34 5.95
CA GLU A 221 -12.62 17.12 7.11
C GLU A 221 -11.31 17.87 6.84
N ARG A 222 -10.31 17.19 6.26
CA ARG A 222 -9.05 17.84 5.86
C ARG A 222 -9.26 18.96 4.84
N GLY A 223 -10.20 18.78 3.91
CA GLY A 223 -10.58 19.81 2.94
C GLY A 223 -11.15 21.06 3.61
N ARG A 224 -12.02 20.87 4.59
CA ARG A 224 -12.59 21.97 5.41
C ARG A 224 -11.54 22.72 6.19
N GLU A 225 -10.66 21.99 6.90
CA GLU A 225 -9.57 22.61 7.68
C GLU A 225 -8.63 23.44 6.79
N LYS A 226 -8.31 22.92 5.61
CA LYS A 226 -7.47 23.65 4.64
C LYS A 226 -8.15 24.94 4.17
N LYS A 227 -9.45 24.89 3.87
CA LYS A 227 -10.22 26.06 3.45
C LYS A 227 -10.27 27.12 4.55
N ALA A 228 -10.58 26.72 5.78
CA ALA A 228 -10.63 27.62 6.95
C ALA A 228 -9.27 28.27 7.30
N ARG A 229 -8.14 27.65 6.89
CA ARG A 229 -6.79 28.24 7.05
C ARG A 229 -6.44 29.27 5.99
N VAL A 230 -7.05 29.20 4.83
CA VAL A 230 -6.82 30.15 3.72
C VAL A 230 -7.68 31.41 3.89
N GLU A 231 -8.82 31.28 4.58
CA GLU A 231 -9.77 32.36 4.85
C GLU A 231 -9.41 33.20 6.12
N ARG A 232 -8.32 32.83 6.82
CA ARG A 232 -7.74 33.58 7.96
C ARG A 232 -6.47 34.32 7.56
#